data_f2f2b86d1c611407a6241299c50fc1cc
#
_entry.id   f2f2b86d1c611407a6241299c50fc1cc
#
_cell.length_a   1.000
_cell.length_b   1.000
_cell.length_c   1.000
_cell.angle_alpha   90.00
_cell.angle_beta   90.00
_cell.angle_gamma   90.00
#
_symmetry.space_group_name_H-M   'P 1'
#
loop_
_entity.id
_entity.type
_entity.pdbx_description
1 polymer ?
#
loop_
_entity_poly.entity_id
_entity_poly.type
_entity_poly.pdbx_seq_one_letter_code
_entity_poly.pdbx_strand_id
1 'polypeptide(L)'
;MSQYEKLLRAILSGTQDKNILFSDLQLVLDRLGFDCRIKGDHFIYTKDGTEEIINVQPIGNKAKPYQVKQVRNIILRYQLGG
;
A
#
# COMPACT_ATOMS: atom_id res chain seq x y z
N MET A 1 6.82 -14.80 -12.08
CA MET A 1 6.74 -13.62 -11.20
C MET A 1 5.49 -13.73 -10.35
N SER A 2 5.61 -13.49 -9.06
CA SER A 2 4.48 -13.62 -8.16
C SER A 2 3.51 -12.43 -8.32
N GLN A 3 2.27 -12.62 -7.87
CA GLN A 3 1.28 -11.56 -7.83
C GLN A 3 1.79 -10.35 -7.06
N TYR A 4 2.43 -10.59 -5.91
CA TYR A 4 3.01 -9.54 -5.08
C TYR A 4 4.05 -8.72 -5.85
N GLU A 5 4.95 -9.38 -6.57
CA GLU A 5 6.01 -8.68 -7.31
C GLU A 5 5.43 -7.81 -8.42
N LYS A 6 4.41 -8.30 -9.12
CA LYS A 6 3.73 -7.51 -10.15
C LYS A 6 3.07 -6.27 -9.56
N LEU A 7 2.39 -6.44 -8.44
CA LEU A 7 1.72 -5.34 -7.75
C LEU A 7 2.71 -4.33 -7.22
N LEU A 8 3.81 -4.80 -6.64
CA LEU A 8 4.86 -3.92 -6.13
C LEU A 8 5.45 -3.07 -7.27
N ARG A 9 5.73 -3.68 -8.41
CA ARG A 9 6.22 -2.95 -9.57
C ARG A 9 5.22 -1.92 -10.07
N ALA A 10 3.94 -2.28 -10.12
CA ALA A 10 2.89 -1.35 -10.53
C ALA A 10 2.83 -0.13 -9.62
N ILE A 11 2.92 -0.35 -8.31
CA ILE A 11 2.93 0.75 -7.34
C ILE A 11 4.17 1.61 -7.50
N LEU A 12 5.34 0.99 -7.64
CA LEU A 12 6.61 1.71 -7.75
C LEU A 12 6.73 2.49 -9.06
N SER A 13 6.07 2.02 -10.13
CA SER A 13 6.14 2.68 -11.44
C SER A 13 5.50 4.07 -11.45
N GLY A 14 4.50 4.29 -10.60
CA GLY A 14 3.76 5.54 -10.57
C GLY A 14 2.79 5.74 -11.73
N THR A 15 2.68 4.75 -12.63
CA THR A 15 1.84 4.87 -13.83
C THR A 15 0.47 4.22 -13.68
N GLN A 16 0.23 3.50 -12.58
CA GLN A 16 -0.98 2.73 -12.37
C GLN A 16 -1.79 3.20 -11.17
N ASP A 17 -1.53 4.38 -10.64
CA ASP A 17 -2.11 4.84 -9.37
C ASP A 17 -3.65 4.80 -9.37
N LYS A 18 -4.28 5.04 -10.52
CA LYS A 18 -5.74 5.02 -10.64
C LYS A 18 -6.32 3.61 -10.82
N ASN A 19 -5.47 2.62 -11.03
CA ASN A 19 -5.88 1.27 -11.40
C ASN A 19 -5.47 0.21 -10.38
N ILE A 20 -5.11 0.60 -9.18
CA ILE A 20 -4.72 -0.34 -8.12
C ILE A 20 -5.98 -0.71 -7.33
N LEU A 21 -6.28 -1.99 -7.27
CA LEU A 21 -7.39 -2.48 -6.44
C LEU A 21 -7.02 -2.32 -4.97
N PHE A 22 -8.03 -2.02 -4.14
CA PHE A 22 -7.81 -1.87 -2.71
C PHE A 22 -7.25 -3.15 -2.08
N SER A 23 -7.78 -4.30 -2.47
CA SER A 23 -7.28 -5.59 -2.00
C SER A 23 -5.84 -5.84 -2.40
N ASP A 24 -5.44 -5.35 -3.57
CA ASP A 24 -4.06 -5.50 -4.04
C ASP A 24 -3.10 -4.62 -3.22
N LEU A 25 -3.52 -3.40 -2.89
CA LEU A 25 -2.73 -2.53 -2.01
C LEU A 25 -2.58 -3.17 -0.63
N GLN A 26 -3.65 -3.76 -0.11
CA GLN A 26 -3.61 -4.47 1.17
C GLN A 26 -2.65 -5.67 1.12
N LEU A 27 -2.66 -6.42 0.01
CA LEU A 27 -1.74 -7.54 -0.16
C LEU A 27 -0.29 -7.08 -0.08
N VAL A 28 0.04 -6.00 -0.75
CA VAL A 28 1.40 -5.47 -0.75
C VAL A 28 1.81 -5.02 0.65
N LEU A 29 0.94 -4.27 1.34
CA LEU A 29 1.23 -3.82 2.70
C LEU A 29 1.43 -4.98 3.66
N ASP A 30 0.59 -6.01 3.53
CA ASP A 30 0.68 -7.22 4.34
C ASP A 30 2.02 -7.94 4.13
N ARG A 31 2.41 -8.10 2.86
CA ARG A 31 3.65 -8.79 2.51
C ARG A 31 4.89 -7.98 2.89
N LEU A 32 4.77 -6.66 3.00
CA LEU A 32 5.85 -5.80 3.47
C LEU A 32 6.01 -5.84 5.00
N GLY A 33 5.07 -6.48 5.69
CA GLY A 33 5.16 -6.65 7.14
C GLY A 33 4.43 -5.59 7.95
N PHE A 34 3.51 -4.84 7.33
CA PHE A 34 2.70 -3.88 8.05
C PHE A 34 1.62 -4.60 8.87
N ASP A 35 1.36 -4.08 10.06
CA ASP A 35 0.22 -4.49 10.87
C ASP A 35 -0.99 -3.65 10.49
N CYS A 36 -2.17 -4.27 10.49
CA CYS A 36 -3.40 -3.59 10.11
C CYS A 36 -4.37 -3.57 11.29
N ARG A 37 -4.93 -2.39 11.54
CA ARG A 37 -6.07 -2.23 12.46
C ARG A 37 -7.22 -1.63 11.69
N ILE A 38 -8.42 -2.15 11.92
CA ILE A 38 -9.63 -1.65 11.28
C ILE A 38 -10.40 -0.82 12.29
N LYS A 39 -10.69 0.44 11.92
CA LYS A 39 -11.47 1.35 12.75
C LYS A 39 -12.57 1.95 11.88
N GLY A 40 -13.81 1.47 12.07
CA GLY A 40 -14.90 1.85 11.19
C GLY A 40 -14.64 1.32 9.78
N ASP A 41 -14.62 2.23 8.80
CA ASP A 41 -14.29 1.92 7.42
C ASP A 41 -12.84 2.27 7.06
N HIS A 42 -12.02 2.60 8.05
CA HIS A 42 -10.61 2.92 7.86
C HIS A 42 -9.73 1.73 8.20
N PHE A 43 -8.75 1.49 7.33
CA PHE A 43 -7.73 0.46 7.52
C PHE A 43 -6.42 1.16 7.85
N ILE A 44 -5.94 0.98 9.07
CA ILE A 44 -4.77 1.69 9.58
C ILE A 44 -3.59 0.73 9.61
N TYR A 45 -2.57 1.05 8.84
CA TYR A 45 -1.37 0.22 8.71
C TYR A 45 -0.19 0.89 9.40
N THR A 46 0.51 0.12 10.23
CA THR A 46 1.72 0.55 10.92
C THR A 46 2.80 -0.51 10.79
N LYS A 47 4.05 -0.09 10.90
CA LYS A 47 5.19 -1.01 10.82
C LYS A 47 6.30 -0.50 11.71
N ASP A 48 6.90 -1.42 12.48
CA ASP A 48 8.08 -1.11 13.28
C ASP A 48 9.21 -0.65 12.35
N GLY A 49 9.88 0.44 12.74
CA GLY A 49 10.94 1.00 11.92
C GLY A 49 10.48 2.05 10.92
N THR A 50 9.17 2.26 10.79
CA THR A 50 8.61 3.36 10.01
C THR A 50 7.83 4.29 10.93
N GLU A 51 7.97 5.58 10.72
CA GLU A 51 7.26 6.57 11.53
C GLU A 51 5.86 6.84 10.99
N GLU A 52 5.66 6.61 9.69
CA GLU A 52 4.40 6.93 9.03
C GLU A 52 3.30 5.95 9.41
N ILE A 53 2.11 6.46 9.59
CA ILE A 53 0.89 5.69 9.75
C ILE A 53 0.10 5.83 8.45
N ILE A 54 -0.20 4.69 7.82
CA ILE A 54 -0.94 4.69 6.56
C ILE A 54 -2.40 4.43 6.87
N ASN A 55 -3.24 5.42 6.61
CA ASN A 55 -4.68 5.31 6.81
C ASN A 55 -5.33 5.23 5.43
N VAL A 56 -5.86 4.06 5.07
CA VAL A 56 -6.41 3.82 3.75
C VAL A 56 -7.90 3.52 3.82
N GLN A 57 -8.61 3.99 2.80
CA GLN A 57 -10.03 3.82 2.66
C GLN A 57 -10.34 3.58 1.18
N PRO A 58 -11.11 2.55 0.83
CA PRO A 58 -11.38 2.27 -0.57
C PRO A 58 -12.37 3.26 -1.17
N ILE A 59 -12.25 3.46 -2.50
CA ILE A 59 -13.30 4.06 -3.31
C ILE A 59 -13.85 2.94 -4.19
N GLY A 60 -15.05 2.46 -3.88
CA GLY A 60 -15.54 1.24 -4.52
C GLY A 60 -14.60 0.09 -4.19
N ASN A 61 -14.03 -0.54 -5.23
CA ASN A 61 -13.06 -1.62 -5.05
C ASN A 61 -11.61 -1.18 -5.27
N LYS A 62 -11.37 0.13 -5.43
CA LYS A 62 -10.03 0.65 -5.76
C LYS A 62 -9.43 1.44 -4.61
N ALA A 63 -8.11 1.46 -4.57
CA ALA A 63 -7.36 2.34 -3.68
C ALA A 63 -7.39 3.76 -4.25
N LYS A 64 -7.39 4.76 -3.35
CA LYS A 64 -7.31 6.15 -3.78
C LYS A 64 -5.91 6.44 -4.32
N PRO A 65 -5.78 7.16 -5.44
CA PRO A 65 -4.47 7.39 -6.04
C PRO A 65 -3.45 8.04 -5.10
N TYR A 66 -3.86 8.98 -4.26
CA TYR A 66 -2.92 9.62 -3.34
C TYR A 66 -2.42 8.65 -2.26
N GLN A 67 -3.20 7.64 -1.93
CA GLN A 67 -2.78 6.61 -0.98
C GLN A 67 -1.75 5.67 -1.61
N VAL A 68 -1.93 5.34 -2.87
CA VAL A 68 -0.94 4.56 -3.63
C VAL A 68 0.39 5.31 -3.66
N LYS A 69 0.33 6.62 -3.92
CA LYS A 69 1.52 7.48 -3.91
C LYS A 69 2.18 7.51 -2.53
N GLN A 70 1.39 7.60 -1.46
CA GLN A 70 1.90 7.59 -0.10
C GLN A 70 2.64 6.28 0.20
N VAL A 71 2.06 5.15 -0.16
CA VAL A 71 2.67 3.83 0.04
C VAL A 71 3.98 3.75 -0.75
N ARG A 72 3.99 4.19 -2.00
CA ARG A 72 5.20 4.22 -2.83
C ARG A 72 6.31 5.02 -2.16
N ASN A 73 6.00 6.21 -1.66
CA ASN A 73 7.00 7.07 -1.03
C ASN A 73 7.58 6.41 0.23
N ILE A 74 6.77 5.71 0.99
CA ILE A 74 7.22 4.99 2.18
C ILE A 74 8.12 3.82 1.79
N ILE A 75 7.74 3.06 0.78
CA ILE A 75 8.57 1.95 0.27
C ILE A 75 9.94 2.46 -0.15
N LEU A 76 9.98 3.56 -0.87
CA LEU A 76 11.24 4.15 -1.35
C LEU A 76 12.07 4.72 -0.20
N ARG A 77 11.43 5.40 0.73
CA ARG A 77 12.11 6.05 1.86
C ARG A 77 12.81 5.03 2.77
N TYR A 78 12.13 3.94 3.06
CA TYR A 78 12.65 2.91 3.97
C TYR A 78 13.23 1.70 3.24
N GLN A 79 13.31 1.75 1.92
CA GLN A 79 13.87 0.68 1.08
C GLN A 79 13.19 -0.66 1.34
N LEU A 80 11.87 -0.64 1.44
CA LEU A 80 11.07 -1.84 1.65
C LEU A 80 10.89 -2.60 0.33
N GLY A 81 10.62 -3.90 0.43
CA GLY A 81 10.29 -4.72 -0.74
C GLY A 81 11.48 -5.11 -1.61
N GLY A 82 12.68 -4.77 -1.17
CA GLY A 82 13.89 -5.11 -1.93
C GLY A 82 14.89 -5.89 -1.12
#